data_ced0d9aee92abb0ac7a8dc66d74e2280
#
_entry.id   ced0d9aee92abb0ac7a8dc66d74e2280
#
_cell.length_a   1.000
_cell.length_b   1.000
_cell.length_c   1.000
_cell.angle_alpha   90.00
_cell.angle_beta   90.00
_cell.angle_gamma   90.00
#
_symmetry.space_group_name_H-M   'P 1'
#
loop_
_entity.id
_entity.type
_entity.pdbx_description
1 polymer ?
#
loop_
_entity_poly.entity_id
_entity_poly.type
_entity_poly.pdbx_seq_one_letter_code
_entity_poly.pdbx_strand_id
1 'polypeptide(L)'
;LSIESFLPPDTIADIADKCMESDVIPMITIRIPTHTTPDKMLAYMEDMLDLDVSVFHVVMPVSSIKEIQQMEDTAAVFMKKHDGTKVIIQPVGTVAKEQLLQGNTFHSPLLFATAGAETDTLPTSAALKAALEK
;
A
#
# COMPACT_ATOMS: atom_id res chain seq x y z
N LEU A 1 -0.33 0.16 13.03
CA LEU A 1 -1.72 -0.29 12.97
C LEU A 1 -2.37 0.14 11.66
N SER A 2 -3.01 -0.79 10.99
CA SER A 2 -3.72 -0.53 9.74
C SER A 2 -5.18 -0.21 10.00
N ILE A 3 -5.67 0.88 9.43
CA ILE A 3 -7.06 1.33 9.53
C ILE A 3 -7.66 1.30 8.13
N GLU A 4 -8.77 0.59 7.95
CA GLU A 4 -9.44 0.52 6.65
C GLU A 4 -10.15 1.84 6.29
N SER A 5 -9.94 2.31 5.06
CA SER A 5 -10.46 3.61 4.60
C SER A 5 -11.98 3.65 4.47
N PHE A 6 -12.65 2.49 4.42
CA PHE A 6 -14.10 2.44 4.31
C PHE A 6 -14.83 2.69 5.63
N LEU A 7 -14.12 2.76 6.76
CA LEU A 7 -14.71 3.08 8.05
C LEU A 7 -15.20 4.54 8.07
N PRO A 8 -16.20 4.88 8.92
CA PRO A 8 -16.63 6.26 9.05
C PRO A 8 -15.48 7.17 9.46
N PRO A 9 -15.39 8.41 8.92
CA PRO A 9 -14.29 9.33 9.23
C PRO A 9 -14.08 9.55 10.72
N ASP A 10 -15.16 9.68 11.51
CA ASP A 10 -15.07 9.87 12.96
C ASP A 10 -14.42 8.65 13.65
N THR A 11 -14.73 7.44 13.18
CA THR A 11 -14.13 6.20 13.69
C THR A 11 -12.63 6.16 13.38
N ILE A 12 -12.24 6.54 12.16
CA ILE A 12 -10.84 6.60 11.76
C ILE A 12 -10.08 7.60 12.63
N ALA A 13 -10.65 8.79 12.85
CA ALA A 13 -10.03 9.82 13.67
C ALA A 13 -9.84 9.35 15.11
N ASP A 14 -10.84 8.70 15.71
CA ASP A 14 -10.76 8.17 17.06
C ASP A 14 -9.67 7.10 17.21
N ILE A 15 -9.58 6.19 16.23
CA ILE A 15 -8.55 5.15 16.24
C ILE A 15 -7.15 5.76 16.06
N ALA A 16 -7.02 6.73 15.16
CA ALA A 16 -5.74 7.42 14.92
C ALA A 16 -5.26 8.14 16.20
N ASP A 17 -6.16 8.84 16.89
CA ASP A 17 -5.85 9.54 18.13
C ASP A 17 -5.36 8.56 19.22
N LYS A 18 -6.01 7.42 19.34
CA LYS A 18 -5.60 6.37 20.30
C LYS A 18 -4.25 5.78 19.95
N CYS A 19 -3.95 5.61 18.67
CA CYS A 19 -2.64 5.15 18.21
C CYS A 19 -1.56 6.14 18.63
N MET A 20 -1.79 7.42 18.42
CA MET A 20 -0.83 8.47 18.78
C MET A 20 -0.59 8.54 20.28
N GLU A 21 -1.64 8.40 21.10
CA GLU A 21 -1.53 8.34 22.54
C GLU A 21 -0.69 7.15 23.04
N SER A 22 -0.66 6.06 22.26
CA SER A 22 0.05 4.83 22.61
C SER A 22 1.39 4.68 21.89
N ASP A 23 1.89 5.73 21.22
CA ASP A 23 3.11 5.71 20.39
C ASP A 23 3.05 4.69 19.26
N VAL A 24 1.86 4.40 18.76
CA VAL A 24 1.65 3.51 17.60
C VAL A 24 1.37 4.37 16.35
N ILE A 25 2.07 4.09 15.27
CA ILE A 25 1.87 4.81 14.01
C ILE A 25 0.64 4.24 13.29
N PRO A 26 -0.42 5.05 13.06
CA PRO A 26 -1.56 4.61 12.29
C PRO A 26 -1.26 4.65 10.80
N MET A 27 -1.82 3.71 10.05
CA MET A 27 -1.71 3.61 8.60
C MET A 27 -3.10 3.42 8.02
N ILE A 28 -3.49 4.26 7.06
CA ILE A 28 -4.76 4.08 6.35
C ILE A 28 -4.57 3.14 5.17
N THR A 29 -5.32 2.05 5.16
CA THR A 29 -5.33 1.09 4.05
C THR A 29 -6.47 1.42 3.10
N ILE A 30 -6.11 1.75 1.86
CA ILE A 30 -7.05 2.05 0.77
C ILE A 30 -7.07 0.84 -0.16
N ARG A 31 -8.17 0.10 -0.15
CA ARG A 31 -8.35 -1.06 -1.02
C ARG A 31 -9.15 -0.66 -2.24
N ILE A 32 -8.49 -0.69 -3.38
CA ILE A 32 -9.11 -0.38 -4.68
C ILE A 32 -9.45 -1.73 -5.32
N PRO A 33 -10.75 -2.02 -5.54
CA PRO A 33 -11.17 -3.38 -5.96
C PRO A 33 -10.82 -3.73 -7.39
N THR A 34 -10.62 -2.72 -8.25
CA THR A 34 -10.23 -2.92 -9.64
C THR A 34 -9.13 -1.94 -10.01
N HIS A 35 -8.34 -2.27 -11.04
CA HIS A 35 -7.32 -1.33 -11.52
C HIS A 35 -7.96 -0.01 -11.93
N THR A 36 -7.38 1.10 -11.51
CA THR A 36 -7.84 2.44 -11.83
C THR A 36 -6.73 3.27 -12.48
N THR A 37 -7.14 4.41 -13.06
CA THR A 37 -6.18 5.37 -13.60
C THR A 37 -5.35 6.01 -12.49
N PRO A 38 -4.13 6.54 -12.81
CA PRO A 38 -3.34 7.28 -11.83
C PRO A 38 -4.10 8.45 -11.18
N ASP A 39 -4.91 9.17 -11.93
CA ASP A 39 -5.69 10.29 -11.42
C ASP A 39 -6.69 9.85 -10.35
N LYS A 40 -7.35 8.71 -10.54
CA LYS A 40 -8.29 8.17 -9.56
C LYS A 40 -7.57 7.65 -8.32
N MET A 41 -6.43 6.99 -8.49
CA MET A 41 -5.63 6.54 -7.37
C MET A 41 -5.17 7.72 -6.52
N LEU A 42 -4.71 8.80 -7.17
CA LEU A 42 -4.31 10.03 -6.49
C LEU A 42 -5.47 10.63 -5.71
N ALA A 43 -6.67 10.68 -6.31
CA ALA A 43 -7.87 11.21 -5.65
C ALA A 43 -8.24 10.40 -4.40
N TYR A 44 -8.15 9.07 -4.44
CA TYR A 44 -8.41 8.22 -3.26
C TYR A 44 -7.48 8.58 -2.10
N MET A 45 -6.21 8.83 -2.38
CA MET A 45 -5.24 9.22 -1.34
C MET A 45 -5.50 10.65 -0.84
N GLU A 46 -5.79 11.58 -1.73
CA GLU A 46 -6.08 12.97 -1.37
C GLU A 46 -7.32 13.11 -0.49
N ASP A 47 -8.34 12.27 -0.72
CA ASP A 47 -9.54 12.25 0.11
C ASP A 47 -9.25 11.88 1.57
N MET A 48 -8.14 11.20 1.82
CA MET A 48 -7.76 10.78 3.18
C MET A 48 -6.84 11.77 3.90
N LEU A 49 -6.41 12.84 3.23
CA LEU A 49 -5.46 13.81 3.82
C LEU A 49 -6.01 14.54 5.06
N ASP A 50 -7.33 14.74 5.11
CA ASP A 50 -7.97 15.47 6.22
C ASP A 50 -8.06 14.64 7.51
N LEU A 51 -7.67 13.37 7.48
CA LEU A 51 -7.80 12.45 8.61
C LEU A 51 -6.61 12.45 9.57
N ASP A 52 -5.67 13.37 9.41
CA ASP A 52 -4.49 13.52 10.27
C ASP A 52 -3.65 12.24 10.40
N VAL A 53 -3.56 11.50 9.30
CA VAL A 53 -2.73 10.30 9.16
C VAL A 53 -1.71 10.55 8.04
N SER A 54 -0.46 10.20 8.27
CA SER A 54 0.62 10.47 7.32
C SER A 54 1.11 9.24 6.56
N VAL A 55 0.64 8.05 6.91
CA VAL A 55 1.04 6.80 6.24
C VAL A 55 -0.16 6.18 5.54
N PHE A 56 0.00 5.94 4.25
CA PHE A 56 -1.06 5.38 3.39
C PHE A 56 -0.58 4.05 2.81
N HIS A 57 -1.46 3.06 2.85
CA HIS A 57 -1.23 1.75 2.26
C HIS A 57 -2.26 1.53 1.16
N VAL A 58 -1.81 1.46 -0.09
CA VAL A 58 -2.70 1.32 -1.25
C VAL A 58 -2.60 -0.09 -1.81
N VAL A 59 -3.72 -0.79 -1.81
CA VAL A 59 -3.85 -2.15 -2.36
C VAL A 59 -4.68 -2.06 -3.63
N MET A 60 -4.11 -2.47 -4.76
CA MET A 60 -4.79 -2.40 -6.06
C MET A 60 -4.38 -3.57 -6.95
N PRO A 61 -5.34 -4.23 -7.62
CA PRO A 61 -5.00 -5.28 -8.57
C PRO A 61 -4.33 -4.71 -9.80
N VAL A 62 -3.32 -5.43 -10.30
CA VAL A 62 -2.58 -5.08 -11.50
C VAL A 62 -2.45 -6.31 -12.39
N SER A 63 -2.37 -6.10 -13.70
CA SER A 63 -2.24 -7.19 -14.68
C SER A 63 -1.02 -7.04 -15.59
N SER A 64 -0.23 -6.00 -15.41
CA SER A 64 0.99 -5.77 -16.20
C SER A 64 2.04 -5.01 -15.40
N ILE A 65 3.29 -5.11 -15.85
CA ILE A 65 4.41 -4.34 -15.28
C ILE A 65 4.17 -2.84 -15.44
N LYS A 66 3.58 -2.43 -16.57
CA LYS A 66 3.26 -1.02 -16.82
C LYS A 66 2.31 -0.47 -15.75
N GLU A 67 1.31 -1.25 -15.36
CA GLU A 67 0.37 -0.84 -14.31
C GLU A 67 1.07 -0.70 -12.94
N ILE A 68 2.02 -1.58 -12.65
CA ILE A 68 2.85 -1.46 -11.43
C ILE A 68 3.67 -0.18 -11.46
N GLN A 69 4.29 0.14 -12.60
CA GLN A 69 5.07 1.37 -12.75
C GLN A 69 4.20 2.62 -12.59
N GLN A 70 3.00 2.61 -13.13
CA GLN A 70 2.03 3.70 -12.95
C GLN A 70 1.68 3.89 -11.49
N MET A 71 1.53 2.80 -10.75
CA MET A 71 1.26 2.82 -9.31
C MET A 71 2.43 3.42 -8.52
N GLU A 72 3.66 3.01 -8.85
CA GLU A 72 4.88 3.56 -8.25
C GLU A 72 5.00 5.07 -8.52
N ASP A 73 4.79 5.47 -9.76
CA ASP A 73 4.90 6.88 -10.17
C ASP A 73 3.84 7.74 -9.47
N THR A 74 2.62 7.24 -9.36
CA THR A 74 1.53 7.94 -8.67
C THR A 74 1.85 8.13 -7.19
N ALA A 75 2.38 7.11 -6.54
CA ALA A 75 2.81 7.20 -5.15
C ALA A 75 3.92 8.25 -4.97
N ALA A 76 4.88 8.27 -5.88
CA ALA A 76 5.97 9.25 -5.85
C ALA A 76 5.47 10.68 -6.03
N VAL A 77 4.53 10.90 -6.96
CA VAL A 77 3.89 12.21 -7.18
C VAL A 77 3.17 12.68 -5.93
N PHE A 78 2.40 11.79 -5.29
CA PHE A 78 1.68 12.11 -4.07
C PHE A 78 2.64 12.52 -2.94
N MET A 79 3.70 11.74 -2.71
CA MET A 79 4.67 12.04 -1.66
C MET A 79 5.43 13.35 -1.92
N LYS A 80 5.70 13.67 -3.19
CA LYS A 80 6.33 14.94 -3.56
C LYS A 80 5.41 16.14 -3.38
N LYS A 81 4.12 15.95 -3.65
CA LYS A 81 3.09 17.00 -3.54
C LYS A 81 2.71 17.29 -2.09
N HIS A 82 2.80 16.27 -1.23
CA HIS A 82 2.38 16.35 0.18
C HIS A 82 3.52 15.91 1.10
N ASP A 83 4.33 16.87 1.54
CA ASP A 83 5.45 16.63 2.44
C ASP A 83 5.00 15.94 3.74
N GLY A 84 5.83 15.04 4.23
CA GLY A 84 5.56 14.32 5.48
C GLY A 84 4.68 13.10 5.31
N THR A 85 4.19 12.82 4.10
CA THR A 85 3.42 11.60 3.83
C THR A 85 4.31 10.47 3.33
N LYS A 86 3.89 9.24 3.62
CA LYS A 86 4.52 8.02 3.09
C LYS A 86 3.45 7.13 2.47
N VAL A 87 3.76 6.60 1.31
CA VAL A 87 2.86 5.68 0.59
C VAL A 87 3.53 4.32 0.45
N ILE A 88 2.82 3.32 0.95
CA ILE A 88 3.20 1.92 0.80
C ILE A 88 2.28 1.35 -0.27
N ILE A 89 2.83 0.90 -1.39
CA ILE A 89 2.03 0.29 -2.45
C ILE A 89 2.05 -1.22 -2.33
N GLN A 90 0.89 -1.83 -2.57
CA GLN A 90 0.74 -3.27 -2.64
C GLN A 90 -0.02 -3.61 -3.91
N PRO A 91 0.67 -3.70 -5.06
CA PRO A 91 0.05 -4.26 -6.25
C PRO A 91 -0.22 -5.73 -6.01
N VAL A 92 -1.39 -6.21 -6.41
CA VAL A 92 -1.80 -7.60 -6.19
C VAL A 92 -2.14 -8.29 -7.51
N GLY A 93 -1.98 -9.60 -7.54
CA GLY A 93 -2.21 -10.42 -8.70
C GLY A 93 -0.96 -11.23 -9.09
N THR A 94 -1.10 -12.07 -10.10
CA THR A 94 -0.03 -12.98 -10.54
C THR A 94 1.22 -12.23 -10.97
N VAL A 95 1.07 -11.16 -11.76
CA VAL A 95 2.20 -10.36 -12.26
C VAL A 95 2.96 -9.69 -11.09
N ALA A 96 2.23 -9.11 -10.13
CA ALA A 96 2.84 -8.49 -8.97
C ALA A 96 3.61 -9.50 -8.13
N LYS A 97 3.04 -10.68 -7.91
CA LYS A 97 3.71 -11.77 -7.18
C LYS A 97 4.99 -12.21 -7.89
N GLU A 98 4.95 -12.37 -9.21
CA GLU A 98 6.13 -12.73 -10.01
C GLU A 98 7.22 -11.68 -9.88
N GLN A 99 6.87 -10.40 -9.91
CA GLN A 99 7.84 -9.31 -9.74
C GLN A 99 8.48 -9.34 -8.36
N LEU A 100 7.72 -9.59 -7.30
CA LEU A 100 8.27 -9.75 -5.96
C LEU A 100 9.26 -10.91 -5.90
N LEU A 101 8.95 -12.03 -6.53
CA LEU A 101 9.82 -13.20 -6.56
C LEU A 101 11.08 -12.98 -7.41
N GLN A 102 11.09 -11.96 -8.26
CA GLN A 102 12.27 -11.51 -9.01
C GLN A 102 13.08 -10.45 -8.25
N GLY A 103 12.66 -10.09 -7.05
CA GLY A 103 13.36 -9.10 -6.22
C GLY A 103 12.89 -7.67 -6.40
N ASN A 104 11.84 -7.42 -7.17
CA ASN A 104 11.28 -6.06 -7.31
C ASN A 104 10.52 -5.67 -6.05
N THR A 105 10.97 -4.64 -5.37
CA THR A 105 10.38 -4.14 -4.12
C THR A 105 9.36 -3.03 -4.34
N PHE A 106 9.08 -2.65 -5.59
CA PHE A 106 8.16 -1.57 -5.97
C PHE A 106 8.53 -0.22 -5.34
N HIS A 107 9.79 -0.02 -4.96
CA HIS A 107 10.25 1.15 -4.19
C HIS A 107 9.41 1.38 -2.93
N SER A 108 8.84 0.33 -2.38
CA SER A 108 8.01 0.39 -1.18
C SER A 108 8.83 0.08 0.07
N PRO A 109 8.64 0.84 1.16
CA PRO A 109 9.36 0.56 2.41
C PRO A 109 8.85 -0.67 3.13
N LEU A 110 7.71 -1.22 2.72
CA LEU A 110 7.09 -2.38 3.36
C LEU A 110 6.54 -3.32 2.28
N LEU A 111 6.80 -4.60 2.44
CA LEU A 111 6.32 -5.65 1.53
C LEU A 111 5.44 -6.63 2.31
N PHE A 112 4.61 -7.35 1.58
CA PHE A 112 3.63 -8.27 2.14
C PHE A 112 3.84 -9.69 1.62
N ALA A 113 3.73 -10.66 2.53
CA ALA A 113 3.86 -12.08 2.22
C ALA A 113 2.99 -12.88 3.18
N THR A 114 2.77 -14.15 2.87
CA THR A 114 2.04 -15.06 3.76
C THR A 114 3.01 -15.82 4.66
N ALA A 115 2.61 -16.06 5.91
CA ALA A 115 3.37 -16.91 6.83
C ALA A 115 3.08 -18.40 6.63
N GLY A 116 1.99 -18.72 5.95
CA GLY A 116 1.56 -20.10 5.67
C GLY A 116 1.74 -20.48 4.23
N ALA A 117 0.73 -21.13 3.64
CA ALA A 117 0.77 -21.55 2.25
C ALA A 117 0.73 -20.35 1.29
N GLU A 118 1.42 -20.50 0.17
CA GLU A 118 1.40 -19.51 -0.91
C GLU A 118 -0.02 -19.29 -1.44
N THR A 119 -0.36 -18.05 -1.71
CA THR A 119 -1.64 -17.69 -2.35
C THR A 119 -1.40 -17.21 -3.79
N ASP A 120 -2.49 -17.03 -4.56
CA ASP A 120 -2.40 -16.50 -5.92
C ASP A 120 -1.88 -15.07 -5.97
N THR A 121 -2.02 -14.32 -4.87
CA THR A 121 -1.68 -12.89 -4.83
C THR A 121 -0.44 -12.57 -4.01
N LEU A 122 -0.02 -13.46 -3.09
CA LEU A 122 1.12 -13.22 -2.22
C LEU A 122 2.07 -14.42 -2.19
N PRO A 123 3.39 -14.18 -2.26
CA PRO A 123 4.39 -15.23 -2.01
C PRO A 123 4.45 -15.58 -0.53
N THR A 124 5.09 -16.69 -0.22
CA THR A 124 5.42 -16.99 1.18
C THR A 124 6.53 -16.05 1.67
N SER A 125 6.62 -15.86 2.99
CA SER A 125 7.68 -15.04 3.57
C SER A 125 9.07 -15.61 3.26
N ALA A 126 9.22 -16.95 3.25
CA ALA A 126 10.48 -17.60 2.90
C ALA A 126 10.88 -17.36 1.44
N ALA A 127 9.92 -17.47 0.51
CA ALA A 127 10.17 -17.22 -0.92
C ALA A 127 10.52 -15.75 -1.18
N LEU A 128 9.83 -14.81 -0.54
CA LEU A 128 10.10 -13.39 -0.66
C LEU A 128 11.50 -13.05 -0.12
N LYS A 129 11.84 -13.58 1.04
CA LYS A 129 13.17 -13.39 1.64
C LYS A 129 14.26 -13.88 0.70
N ALA A 130 14.11 -15.07 0.13
CA ALA A 130 15.09 -15.63 -0.82
C ALA A 130 15.24 -14.75 -2.06
N ALA A 131 14.13 -14.19 -2.59
CA ALA A 131 14.17 -13.28 -3.74
C ALA A 131 14.91 -11.98 -3.44
N LEU A 132 14.78 -11.43 -2.23
CA LEU A 132 15.43 -10.18 -1.83
C LEU A 132 16.91 -10.36 -1.54
N GLU A 133 17.38 -11.57 -1.28
CA GLU A 133 18.78 -11.89 -1.02
C GLU A 133 19.61 -12.16 -2.29
N LYS A 134 18.98 -12.16 -3.47
CA LYS A 134 19.66 -12.38 -4.75
C LYS A 134 20.54 -11.19 -5.16
#